data_2086a7a3a0e136a304454ea43fc85b2f
#
_entry.id   2086a7a3a0e136a304454ea43fc85b2f
#
_cell.length_a   1.000
_cell.length_b   1.000
_cell.length_c   1.000
_cell.angle_alpha   90.00
_cell.angle_beta   90.00
_cell.angle_gamma   90.00
#
_symmetry.space_group_name_H-M   'P 1'
#
loop_
_entity.id
_entity.type
_entity.pdbx_description
1 polymer ?
#
loop_
_entity_poly.entity_id
_entity_poly.type
_entity_poly.pdbx_seq_one_letter_code
_entity_poly.pdbx_strand_id
1 'polypeptide(L)'
;MKVIIHLWLIVLCHQDIQEEEAGSIQELSTLINMKIDILVVGSLQENCYVVTIGNNSFIVDPGDEAERIISACKDKNIKEILVTHHHFDHVGALKEVEEYFGLKENVKSGLFDYEVIKTPGHTDDSFTYYFSNEKVMFTGDFLFYHTIGRCDLPTGSQEDMMKSLELISKYPDNIEIYPGHGPKTSLGKEKQNFKYYF
;
A
#
# COMPACT_ATOMS: atom_id res chain seq x y z
N MET A 1 -55.89 -22.02 -7.38
CA MET A 1 -55.42 -20.87 -8.18
C MET A 1 -54.85 -19.74 -7.32
N LYS A 2 -55.43 -19.36 -6.18
CA LYS A 2 -54.94 -18.27 -5.29
C LYS A 2 -53.59 -18.56 -4.59
N VAL A 3 -53.26 -19.79 -4.28
CA VAL A 3 -52.01 -20.19 -3.56
C VAL A 3 -50.76 -20.09 -4.45
N ILE A 4 -50.87 -20.36 -5.73
CA ILE A 4 -49.76 -20.32 -6.69
C ILE A 4 -49.34 -18.89 -6.96
N ILE A 5 -50.26 -17.95 -7.02
CA ILE A 5 -49.96 -16.50 -7.23
C ILE A 5 -49.23 -15.91 -6.03
N HIS A 6 -49.49 -16.35 -4.79
CA HIS A 6 -48.81 -15.88 -3.61
C HIS A 6 -47.37 -16.39 -3.54
N LEU A 7 -47.07 -17.61 -3.95
CA LEU A 7 -45.70 -18.13 -4.02
C LEU A 7 -44.87 -17.41 -5.11
N TRP A 8 -45.45 -17.10 -6.25
CA TRP A 8 -44.78 -16.35 -7.32
C TRP A 8 -44.43 -14.91 -6.90
N LEU A 9 -45.30 -14.23 -6.18
CA LEU A 9 -45.05 -12.88 -5.64
C LEU A 9 -43.94 -12.87 -4.59
N ILE A 10 -43.84 -13.89 -3.73
CA ILE A 10 -42.76 -14.02 -2.73
C ILE A 10 -41.42 -14.29 -3.40
N VAL A 11 -41.37 -15.11 -4.46
CA VAL A 11 -40.14 -15.42 -5.21
C VAL A 11 -39.65 -14.18 -5.97
N LEU A 12 -40.54 -13.41 -6.62
CA LEU A 12 -40.19 -12.19 -7.31
C LEU A 12 -39.69 -11.12 -6.33
N CYS A 13 -40.34 -10.96 -5.17
CA CYS A 13 -39.90 -10.01 -4.15
C CYS A 13 -38.54 -10.38 -3.54
N HIS A 14 -38.20 -11.68 -3.43
CA HIS A 14 -36.89 -12.14 -2.99
C HIS A 14 -35.79 -11.91 -4.06
N GLN A 15 -36.13 -12.05 -5.34
CA GLN A 15 -35.18 -11.76 -6.43
C GLN A 15 -34.89 -10.27 -6.54
N ASP A 16 -35.90 -9.41 -6.45
CA ASP A 16 -35.73 -7.94 -6.47
C ASP A 16 -34.87 -7.45 -5.30
N ILE A 17 -35.04 -8.03 -4.09
CA ILE A 17 -34.20 -7.68 -2.91
C ILE A 17 -32.77 -8.14 -3.12
N GLN A 18 -32.53 -9.31 -3.69
CA GLN A 18 -31.17 -9.82 -3.94
C GLN A 18 -30.45 -9.05 -5.05
N GLU A 19 -31.17 -8.59 -6.08
CA GLU A 19 -30.61 -7.76 -7.14
C GLU A 19 -30.29 -6.33 -6.64
N GLU A 20 -31.14 -5.77 -5.77
CA GLU A 20 -30.91 -4.46 -5.14
C GLU A 20 -29.74 -4.49 -4.14
N GLU A 21 -29.60 -5.55 -3.33
CA GLU A 21 -28.45 -5.79 -2.45
C GLU A 21 -27.18 -6.06 -3.25
N ALA A 22 -27.24 -6.84 -4.32
CA ALA A 22 -26.08 -7.08 -5.21
C ALA A 22 -25.66 -5.78 -5.95
N GLY A 23 -26.62 -4.97 -6.39
CA GLY A 23 -26.37 -3.65 -6.98
C GLY A 23 -25.70 -2.69 -5.99
N SER A 24 -26.19 -2.64 -4.75
CA SER A 24 -25.61 -1.79 -3.70
C SER A 24 -24.22 -2.24 -3.27
N ILE A 25 -23.95 -3.56 -3.22
CA ILE A 25 -22.62 -4.12 -2.95
C ILE A 25 -21.66 -3.84 -4.12
N GLN A 26 -22.16 -3.91 -5.35
CA GLN A 26 -21.39 -3.60 -6.55
C GLN A 26 -21.06 -2.09 -6.64
N GLU A 27 -21.99 -1.21 -6.29
CA GLU A 27 -21.75 0.23 -6.18
C GLU A 27 -20.79 0.56 -5.03
N LEU A 28 -20.90 -0.09 -3.86
CA LEU A 28 -19.97 0.05 -2.76
C LEU A 28 -18.57 -0.45 -3.14
N SER A 29 -18.44 -1.55 -3.90
CA SER A 29 -17.15 -2.06 -4.38
C SER A 29 -16.49 -1.15 -5.42
N THR A 30 -17.27 -0.40 -6.19
CA THR A 30 -16.76 0.62 -7.14
C THR A 30 -16.29 1.89 -6.45
N LEU A 31 -16.74 2.15 -5.21
CA LEU A 31 -16.34 3.31 -4.38
C LEU A 31 -15.05 3.07 -3.59
N ILE A 32 -14.54 1.82 -3.53
CA ILE A 32 -13.32 1.46 -2.79
C ILE A 32 -12.23 1.03 -3.79
N ASN A 33 -12.02 1.79 -4.84
CA ASN A 33 -10.91 1.54 -5.74
C ASN A 33 -9.68 2.31 -5.25
N MET A 34 -8.60 1.59 -4.89
CA MET A 34 -7.32 2.20 -4.57
C MET A 34 -6.68 2.71 -5.87
N LYS A 35 -6.45 4.01 -5.92
CA LYS A 35 -5.69 4.66 -6.99
C LYS A 35 -4.30 5.02 -6.47
N ILE A 36 -3.25 4.61 -7.18
CA ILE A 36 -1.85 4.86 -6.82
C ILE A 36 -1.22 5.71 -7.91
N ASP A 37 -0.86 6.94 -7.55
CA ASP A 37 -0.07 7.84 -8.37
C ASP A 37 1.40 7.73 -7.91
N ILE A 38 2.33 7.49 -8.83
CA ILE A 38 3.76 7.30 -8.55
C ILE A 38 4.50 8.57 -8.95
N LEU A 39 5.25 9.14 -8.04
CA LEU A 39 6.14 10.26 -8.27
C LEU A 39 7.58 9.78 -8.06
N VAL A 40 8.31 9.60 -9.14
CA VAL A 40 9.75 9.31 -9.04
C VAL A 40 10.46 10.60 -8.71
N VAL A 41 11.10 10.68 -7.54
CA VAL A 41 11.69 11.89 -6.99
C VAL A 41 13.19 11.74 -6.70
N GLY A 42 13.88 12.85 -6.64
CA GLY A 42 15.28 12.93 -6.27
C GLY A 42 16.25 12.27 -7.24
N SER A 43 17.54 12.40 -6.93
CA SER A 43 18.64 11.88 -7.76
C SER A 43 18.75 10.36 -7.72
N LEU A 44 18.25 9.70 -6.68
CA LEU A 44 18.23 8.24 -6.54
C LEU A 44 16.97 7.61 -7.14
N GLN A 45 16.05 8.43 -7.71
CA GLN A 45 14.83 7.96 -8.36
C GLN A 45 13.95 7.11 -7.42
N GLU A 46 13.75 7.61 -6.19
CA GLU A 46 12.85 7.02 -5.22
C GLU A 46 11.39 7.16 -5.70
N ASN A 47 10.58 6.18 -5.37
CA ASN A 47 9.15 6.14 -5.66
C ASN A 47 8.34 6.68 -4.47
N CYS A 48 8.04 7.97 -4.46
CA CYS A 48 7.01 8.53 -3.58
C CYS A 48 5.63 8.16 -4.12
N TYR A 49 4.75 7.64 -3.28
CA TYR A 49 3.40 7.25 -3.69
C TYR A 49 2.36 8.20 -3.10
N VAL A 50 1.43 8.66 -3.96
CA VAL A 50 0.22 9.35 -3.52
C VAL A 50 -0.98 8.44 -3.79
N VAL A 51 -1.55 7.92 -2.72
CA VAL A 51 -2.57 6.87 -2.79
C VAL A 51 -3.91 7.42 -2.37
N THR A 52 -4.95 7.10 -3.14
CA THR A 52 -6.34 7.50 -2.86
C THR A 52 -7.21 6.26 -2.70
N ILE A 53 -7.97 6.20 -1.61
CA ILE A 53 -9.01 5.20 -1.34
C ILE A 53 -10.29 5.95 -1.02
N GLY A 54 -11.31 5.79 -1.85
CA GLY A 54 -12.53 6.58 -1.76
C GLY A 54 -12.23 8.08 -1.88
N ASN A 55 -12.58 8.87 -0.85
CA ASN A 55 -12.40 10.31 -0.81
C ASN A 55 -11.15 10.75 -0.02
N ASN A 56 -10.38 9.82 0.52
CA ASN A 56 -9.22 10.10 1.35
C ASN A 56 -7.93 9.62 0.68
N SER A 57 -6.83 10.29 1.00
CA SER A 57 -5.54 9.94 0.43
C SER A 57 -4.44 9.91 1.50
N PHE A 58 -3.37 9.20 1.21
CA PHE A 58 -2.15 9.21 2.00
C PHE A 58 -0.92 9.27 1.09
N ILE A 59 0.20 9.65 1.66
CA ILE A 59 1.51 9.70 0.99
C ILE A 59 2.38 8.60 1.58
N VAL A 60 3.17 7.92 0.74
CA VAL A 60 4.20 6.97 1.19
C VAL A 60 5.55 7.51 0.72
N ASP A 61 6.50 7.57 1.64
CA ASP A 61 7.90 7.96 1.45
C ASP A 61 8.04 9.28 0.66
N PRO A 62 7.81 10.44 1.30
CA PRO A 62 8.06 11.74 0.66
C PRO A 62 9.58 12.03 0.63
N GLY A 63 10.28 11.42 -0.35
CA GLY A 63 11.74 11.34 -0.37
C GLY A 63 12.45 12.62 -0.79
N ASP A 64 11.94 13.35 -1.78
CA ASP A 64 12.53 14.58 -2.30
C ASP A 64 11.47 15.43 -3.02
N GLU A 65 11.85 16.61 -3.52
CA GLU A 65 10.99 17.48 -4.35
C GLU A 65 9.63 17.81 -3.69
N ALA A 66 9.63 18.29 -2.43
CA ALA A 66 8.43 18.57 -1.63
C ALA A 66 7.36 19.37 -2.39
N GLU A 67 7.73 20.43 -3.12
CA GLU A 67 6.80 21.25 -3.90
C GLU A 67 6.04 20.42 -4.97
N ARG A 68 6.72 19.46 -5.61
CA ARG A 68 6.14 18.57 -6.60
C ARG A 68 5.16 17.59 -5.98
N ILE A 69 5.51 17.00 -4.82
CA ILE A 69 4.63 16.13 -4.04
C ILE A 69 3.38 16.88 -3.60
N ILE A 70 3.54 18.06 -3.00
CA ILE A 70 2.45 18.93 -2.54
C ILE A 70 1.53 19.30 -3.72
N SER A 71 2.11 19.66 -4.87
CA SER A 71 1.34 19.99 -6.07
C SER A 71 0.51 18.82 -6.58
N ALA A 72 1.04 17.59 -6.56
CA ALA A 72 0.32 16.38 -6.93
C ALA A 72 -0.83 16.02 -5.97
N CYS A 73 -0.79 16.57 -4.75
CA CYS A 73 -1.79 16.39 -3.71
C CYS A 73 -2.85 17.51 -3.64
N LYS A 74 -2.79 18.52 -4.51
CA LYS A 74 -3.58 19.76 -4.40
C LYS A 74 -5.10 19.53 -4.30
N ASP A 75 -5.63 18.54 -5.02
CA ASP A 75 -7.05 18.21 -5.05
C ASP A 75 -7.38 16.94 -4.24
N LYS A 76 -6.47 16.52 -3.34
CA LYS A 76 -6.59 15.31 -2.55
C LYS A 76 -6.78 15.63 -1.07
N ASN A 77 -7.54 14.79 -0.38
CA ASN A 77 -7.75 14.91 1.06
C ASN A 77 -6.72 14.03 1.79
N ILE A 78 -5.50 14.55 1.95
CA ILE A 78 -4.40 13.83 2.60
C ILE A 78 -4.69 13.66 4.09
N LYS A 79 -4.61 12.44 4.61
CA LYS A 79 -4.94 12.05 5.98
C LYS A 79 -3.81 11.35 6.72
N GLU A 80 -2.87 10.74 6.00
CA GLU A 80 -1.72 10.06 6.58
C GLU A 80 -0.47 10.27 5.72
N ILE A 81 0.68 10.19 6.38
CA ILE A 81 1.99 10.07 5.74
C ILE A 81 2.62 8.80 6.31
N LEU A 82 2.93 7.85 5.45
CA LEU A 82 3.58 6.59 5.80
C LEU A 82 5.04 6.66 5.39
N VAL A 83 5.93 6.28 6.29
CA VAL A 83 7.37 6.21 6.04
C VAL A 83 7.80 4.77 6.25
N THR A 84 8.39 4.16 5.22
CA THR A 84 8.84 2.77 5.28
C THR A 84 10.13 2.64 6.07
N HIS A 85 11.06 3.58 5.94
CA HIS A 85 12.31 3.67 6.70
C HIS A 85 12.94 5.07 6.55
N HIS A 86 14.00 5.37 7.33
CA HIS A 86 14.52 6.74 7.42
C HIS A 86 15.82 6.98 6.63
N HIS A 87 16.04 6.30 5.51
CA HIS A 87 17.08 6.76 4.59
C HIS A 87 16.71 8.10 3.98
N PHE A 88 17.72 8.93 3.71
CA PHE A 88 17.53 10.33 3.33
C PHE A 88 16.70 10.53 2.06
N ASP A 89 16.75 9.59 1.13
CA ASP A 89 16.00 9.60 -0.12
C ASP A 89 14.53 9.18 0.03
N HIS A 90 14.12 8.66 1.21
CA HIS A 90 12.73 8.37 1.55
C HIS A 90 12.09 9.43 2.45
N VAL A 91 12.90 10.28 3.09
CA VAL A 91 12.41 11.28 4.06
C VAL A 91 12.89 12.70 3.78
N GLY A 92 13.60 12.94 2.68
CA GLY A 92 14.20 14.25 2.40
C GLY A 92 13.20 15.40 2.31
N ALA A 93 11.97 15.14 1.81
CA ALA A 93 10.88 16.11 1.76
C ALA A 93 9.89 15.97 2.94
N LEU A 94 10.06 14.99 3.83
CA LEU A 94 9.10 14.64 4.87
C LEU A 94 8.71 15.85 5.72
N LYS A 95 9.68 16.60 6.23
CA LYS A 95 9.42 17.73 7.11
C LYS A 95 8.54 18.80 6.45
N GLU A 96 8.82 19.16 5.20
CA GLU A 96 8.05 20.17 4.48
C GLU A 96 6.63 19.66 4.16
N VAL A 97 6.47 18.38 3.81
CA VAL A 97 5.18 17.74 3.54
C VAL A 97 4.36 17.65 4.83
N GLU A 98 4.96 17.27 5.98
CA GLU A 98 4.30 17.26 7.29
C GLU A 98 3.79 18.67 7.68
N GLU A 99 4.65 19.70 7.53
CA GLU A 99 4.31 21.08 7.85
C GLU A 99 3.17 21.60 6.98
N TYR A 100 3.17 21.27 5.68
CA TYR A 100 2.13 21.70 4.73
C TYR A 100 0.76 21.11 5.04
N PHE A 101 0.70 19.79 5.32
CA PHE A 101 -0.57 19.10 5.59
C PHE A 101 -0.98 19.12 7.07
N GLY A 102 -0.11 19.56 7.98
CA GLY A 102 -0.36 19.54 9.41
C GLY A 102 -0.44 18.10 9.98
N LEU A 103 0.27 17.17 9.37
CA LEU A 103 0.29 15.76 9.71
C LEU A 103 1.64 15.36 10.31
N LYS A 104 1.69 14.18 10.91
CA LYS A 104 2.93 13.52 11.33
C LYS A 104 3.04 12.15 10.70
N GLU A 105 4.27 11.74 10.41
CA GLU A 105 4.55 10.40 9.86
C GLU A 105 4.03 9.30 10.77
N ASN A 106 3.54 8.24 10.14
CA ASN A 106 3.14 6.98 10.79
C ASN A 106 2.07 7.11 11.89
N VAL A 107 1.31 8.22 11.86
CA VAL A 107 0.15 8.42 12.74
C VAL A 107 -1.12 8.00 12.02
N LYS A 108 -1.74 6.90 12.50
CA LYS A 108 -2.97 6.37 11.91
C LYS A 108 -4.15 7.32 12.11
N SER A 109 -4.83 7.67 11.02
CA SER A 109 -6.09 8.43 11.04
C SER A 109 -7.30 7.56 11.41
N GLY A 110 -7.18 6.25 11.24
CA GLY A 110 -8.28 5.29 11.35
C GLY A 110 -9.19 5.24 10.12
N LEU A 111 -8.81 5.91 9.03
CA LEU A 111 -9.58 5.95 7.77
C LEU A 111 -9.13 4.89 6.76
N PHE A 112 -7.96 4.29 6.98
CA PHE A 112 -7.40 3.26 6.13
C PHE A 112 -7.18 1.98 6.92
N ASP A 113 -7.50 0.84 6.31
CA ASP A 113 -7.29 -0.48 6.90
C ASP A 113 -6.03 -1.11 6.32
N TYR A 114 -4.97 -1.15 7.12
CA TYR A 114 -3.70 -1.75 6.75
C TYR A 114 -2.94 -2.33 7.96
N GLU A 115 -2.19 -3.36 7.69
CA GLU A 115 -1.23 -3.95 8.61
C GLU A 115 0.13 -3.27 8.46
N VAL A 116 0.81 -3.00 9.58
CA VAL A 116 2.20 -2.55 9.61
C VAL A 116 3.05 -3.75 9.98
N ILE A 117 3.85 -4.22 9.02
CA ILE A 117 4.71 -5.38 9.18
C ILE A 117 6.14 -4.89 9.36
N LYS A 118 6.77 -5.27 10.48
CA LYS A 118 8.20 -4.97 10.67
C LYS A 118 9.02 -5.88 9.78
N THR A 119 9.79 -5.28 8.85
CA THR A 119 10.63 -5.99 7.86
C THR A 119 12.08 -5.48 7.90
N PRO A 120 12.79 -5.63 9.05
CA PRO A 120 14.18 -5.19 9.16
C PRO A 120 15.09 -5.99 8.24
N GLY A 121 16.23 -5.38 7.91
CA GLY A 121 17.25 -6.01 7.08
C GLY A 121 17.99 -5.02 6.22
N HIS A 122 17.30 -4.18 5.46
CA HIS A 122 17.89 -3.02 4.81
C HIS A 122 18.26 -1.96 5.85
N THR A 123 17.33 -1.65 6.75
CA THR A 123 17.55 -0.92 8.00
C THR A 123 16.86 -1.66 9.15
N ASP A 124 17.16 -1.31 10.40
CA ASP A 124 16.54 -1.89 11.59
C ASP A 124 15.13 -1.32 11.87
N ASP A 125 14.81 -0.18 11.26
CA ASP A 125 13.52 0.53 11.35
C ASP A 125 12.61 0.31 10.14
N SER A 126 12.92 -0.63 9.23
CA SER A 126 12.12 -0.88 8.03
C SER A 126 10.76 -1.49 8.32
N PHE A 127 9.74 -0.95 7.66
CA PHE A 127 8.35 -1.43 7.68
C PHE A 127 7.81 -1.67 6.27
N THR A 128 6.93 -2.66 6.16
CA THR A 128 6.06 -2.88 5.01
C THR A 128 4.62 -2.58 5.39
N TYR A 129 3.90 -1.81 4.58
CA TYR A 129 2.48 -1.50 4.77
C TYR A 129 1.64 -2.39 3.87
N TYR A 130 0.79 -3.24 4.46
CA TYR A 130 -0.04 -4.18 3.74
C TYR A 130 -1.52 -3.82 3.80
N PHE A 131 -2.10 -3.51 2.65
CA PHE A 131 -3.51 -3.25 2.42
C PHE A 131 -4.17 -4.54 1.92
N SER A 132 -4.76 -5.29 2.84
CA SER A 132 -5.26 -6.66 2.57
C SER A 132 -6.45 -6.69 1.61
N ASN A 133 -7.34 -5.70 1.70
CA ASN A 133 -8.52 -5.58 0.84
C ASN A 133 -8.12 -5.33 -0.61
N GLU A 134 -7.13 -4.47 -0.83
CA GLU A 134 -6.61 -4.09 -2.14
C GLU A 134 -5.53 -5.05 -2.65
N LYS A 135 -4.98 -5.90 -1.78
CA LYS A 135 -3.86 -6.81 -2.06
C LYS A 135 -2.61 -6.06 -2.53
N VAL A 136 -2.26 -5.01 -1.82
CA VAL A 136 -1.13 -4.14 -2.11
C VAL A 136 -0.19 -4.07 -0.93
N MET A 137 1.12 -4.10 -1.18
CA MET A 137 2.17 -3.82 -0.21
C MET A 137 3.06 -2.69 -0.69
N PHE A 138 3.36 -1.73 0.20
CA PHE A 138 4.44 -0.77 0.04
C PHE A 138 5.62 -1.26 0.87
N THR A 139 6.71 -1.62 0.21
CA THR A 139 7.82 -2.37 0.83
C THR A 139 9.07 -1.52 1.10
N GLY A 140 9.07 -0.25 0.65
CA GLY A 140 10.30 0.55 0.69
C GLY A 140 11.47 -0.23 0.08
N ASP A 141 12.61 -0.17 0.75
CA ASP A 141 13.83 -0.81 0.29
C ASP A 141 14.02 -2.24 0.82
N PHE A 142 12.94 -2.88 1.27
CA PHE A 142 12.97 -4.28 1.68
C PHE A 142 12.96 -5.23 0.48
N LEU A 143 11.97 -5.11 -0.43
CA LEU A 143 11.74 -6.04 -1.55
C LEU A 143 11.44 -5.28 -2.84
N PHE A 144 12.21 -5.55 -3.89
CA PHE A 144 12.11 -4.93 -5.21
C PHE A 144 11.77 -5.96 -6.30
N TYR A 145 11.65 -5.47 -7.53
CA TYR A 145 11.57 -6.31 -8.72
C TYR A 145 12.88 -7.07 -8.91
N HIS A 146 12.85 -8.39 -8.71
CA HIS A 146 13.98 -9.34 -8.86
C HIS A 146 15.19 -9.07 -7.96
N THR A 147 15.03 -8.34 -6.86
CA THR A 147 16.10 -8.13 -5.88
C THR A 147 15.55 -7.73 -4.51
N ILE A 148 16.43 -7.63 -3.52
CA ILE A 148 16.17 -7.15 -2.17
C ILE A 148 17.07 -5.96 -1.85
N GLY A 149 16.73 -5.21 -0.81
CA GLY A 149 17.55 -4.12 -0.30
C GLY A 149 18.92 -4.63 0.17
N ARG A 150 19.94 -3.80 -0.03
CA ARG A 150 21.28 -4.08 0.50
C ARG A 150 21.26 -4.04 2.02
N CYS A 151 22.11 -4.88 2.64
CA CYS A 151 22.16 -5.03 4.09
C CYS A 151 23.52 -4.62 4.70
N ASP A 152 24.37 -3.94 3.91
CA ASP A 152 25.74 -3.57 4.27
C ASP A 152 25.91 -2.11 4.71
N LEU A 153 24.79 -1.34 4.76
CA LEU A 153 24.75 0.01 5.31
C LEU A 153 24.61 -0.02 6.84
N PRO A 154 24.84 1.11 7.53
CA PRO A 154 24.56 1.22 8.96
C PRO A 154 23.13 0.76 9.29
N THR A 155 22.97 -0.03 10.37
CA THR A 155 21.73 -0.70 10.80
C THR A 155 21.25 -1.86 9.89
N GLY A 156 21.89 -2.11 8.74
CA GLY A 156 21.58 -3.23 7.86
C GLY A 156 21.98 -4.59 8.49
N SER A 157 21.19 -5.63 8.22
CA SER A 157 21.40 -6.98 8.74
C SER A 157 20.89 -8.02 7.75
N GLN A 158 21.82 -8.84 7.23
CA GLN A 158 21.46 -9.95 6.35
C GLN A 158 20.60 -11.00 7.09
N GLU A 159 20.90 -11.25 8.35
CA GLU A 159 20.12 -12.20 9.16
C GLU A 159 18.69 -11.75 9.34
N ASP A 160 18.45 -10.45 9.60
CA ASP A 160 17.12 -9.92 9.76
C ASP A 160 16.38 -9.81 8.42
N MET A 161 17.09 -9.51 7.31
CA MET A 161 16.52 -9.58 5.96
C MET A 161 15.98 -10.97 5.66
N MET A 162 16.73 -12.04 5.99
CA MET A 162 16.31 -13.42 5.80
C MET A 162 15.03 -13.74 6.59
N LYS A 163 14.97 -13.34 7.87
CA LYS A 163 13.77 -13.52 8.71
C LYS A 163 12.57 -12.76 8.15
N SER A 164 12.79 -11.56 7.65
CA SER A 164 11.76 -10.72 7.04
C SER A 164 11.23 -11.35 5.75
N LEU A 165 12.10 -11.92 4.90
CA LEU A 165 11.68 -12.65 3.70
C LEU A 165 10.90 -13.93 4.04
N GLU A 166 11.33 -14.68 5.08
CA GLU A 166 10.57 -15.83 5.57
C GLU A 166 9.17 -15.42 6.09
N LEU A 167 9.07 -14.31 6.81
CA LEU A 167 7.80 -13.76 7.28
C LEU A 167 6.88 -13.42 6.10
N ILE A 168 7.37 -12.63 5.15
CA ILE A 168 6.59 -12.18 3.99
C ILE A 168 6.22 -13.36 3.06
N SER A 169 7.01 -14.43 3.02
CA SER A 169 6.70 -15.62 2.22
C SER A 169 5.37 -16.29 2.59
N LYS A 170 4.86 -16.04 3.81
CA LYS A 170 3.59 -16.60 4.31
C LYS A 170 2.35 -15.87 3.78
N TYR A 171 2.51 -14.69 3.18
CA TYR A 171 1.44 -13.90 2.61
C TYR A 171 1.03 -14.42 1.21
N PRO A 172 -0.19 -14.12 0.73
CA PRO A 172 -0.67 -14.57 -0.58
C PRO A 172 0.17 -14.10 -1.78
N ASP A 173 0.28 -14.94 -2.79
CA ASP A 173 1.10 -14.68 -3.99
C ASP A 173 0.56 -13.57 -4.89
N ASN A 174 -0.74 -13.29 -4.82
CA ASN A 174 -1.43 -12.31 -5.66
C ASN A 174 -1.36 -10.87 -5.13
N ILE A 175 -0.47 -10.59 -4.19
CA ILE A 175 -0.22 -9.25 -3.66
C ILE A 175 0.67 -8.49 -4.64
N GLU A 176 0.26 -7.27 -5.03
CA GLU A 176 1.11 -6.33 -5.76
C GLU A 176 2.09 -5.64 -4.82
N ILE A 177 3.35 -5.57 -5.23
CA ILE A 177 4.45 -4.93 -4.49
C ILE A 177 4.78 -3.59 -5.14
N TYR A 178 4.78 -2.54 -4.33
CA TYR A 178 5.19 -1.18 -4.68
C TYR A 178 6.46 -0.84 -3.88
N PRO A 179 7.64 -0.97 -4.49
CA PRO A 179 8.94 -0.81 -3.82
C PRO A 179 9.39 0.65 -3.77
N GLY A 180 10.39 0.96 -2.92
CA GLY A 180 11.01 2.27 -2.86
C GLY A 180 11.70 2.69 -4.17
N HIS A 181 12.21 1.74 -4.96
CA HIS A 181 12.86 2.02 -6.24
C HIS A 181 12.42 1.04 -7.32
N GLY A 182 12.41 1.53 -8.58
CA GLY A 182 12.15 0.72 -9.77
C GLY A 182 10.67 0.35 -9.96
N PRO A 183 10.38 -0.65 -10.82
CA PRO A 183 9.02 -0.99 -11.16
C PRO A 183 8.33 -1.84 -10.09
N LYS A 184 7.00 -1.77 -10.06
CA LYS A 184 6.17 -2.67 -9.26
C LYS A 184 6.32 -4.13 -9.70
N THR A 185 6.04 -5.05 -8.79
CA THR A 185 6.05 -6.49 -9.04
C THR A 185 4.89 -7.19 -8.30
N SER A 186 4.96 -8.50 -8.11
CA SER A 186 4.04 -9.25 -7.27
C SER A 186 4.80 -10.19 -6.34
N LEU A 187 4.25 -10.41 -5.15
CA LEU A 187 4.88 -11.26 -4.14
C LEU A 187 5.15 -12.68 -4.66
N GLY A 188 4.23 -13.26 -5.43
CA GLY A 188 4.39 -14.59 -6.00
C GLY A 188 5.56 -14.70 -7.00
N LYS A 189 5.85 -13.63 -7.75
CA LYS A 189 7.04 -13.58 -8.61
C LYS A 189 8.33 -13.53 -7.80
N GLU A 190 8.35 -12.69 -6.78
CA GLU A 190 9.58 -12.47 -5.99
C GLU A 190 9.90 -13.65 -5.07
N LYS A 191 8.91 -14.35 -4.52
CA LYS A 191 9.12 -15.60 -3.76
C LYS A 191 9.93 -16.65 -4.51
N GLN A 192 9.83 -16.70 -5.84
CA GLN A 192 10.61 -17.63 -6.67
C GLN A 192 12.13 -17.36 -6.58
N ASN A 193 12.49 -16.11 -6.25
CA ASN A 193 13.86 -15.64 -6.16
C ASN A 193 14.42 -15.75 -4.74
N PHE A 194 13.60 -15.87 -3.69
CA PHE A 194 14.05 -15.89 -2.29
C PHE A 194 15.13 -16.92 -2.02
N LYS A 195 15.05 -18.09 -2.64
CA LYS A 195 16.07 -19.16 -2.52
C LYS A 195 17.46 -18.78 -3.03
N TYR A 196 17.61 -17.68 -3.74
CA TYR A 196 18.89 -17.19 -4.26
C TYR A 196 19.52 -16.12 -3.38
N TYR A 197 18.79 -15.63 -2.38
CA TYR A 197 19.25 -14.60 -1.46
C TYR A 197 19.81 -15.18 -0.15
N PHE A 198 19.76 -16.52 -0.01
CA PHE A 198 20.21 -17.28 1.18
C PHE A 198 21.48 -18.07 0.90
#